data_5f79a2db3c76d1e2b86696a68fe91b87
#
_entry.id   5f79a2db3c76d1e2b86696a68fe91b87
#
_cell.length_a   1.000
_cell.length_b   1.000
_cell.length_c   1.000
_cell.angle_alpha   90.00
_cell.angle_beta   90.00
_cell.angle_gamma   90.00
#
_symmetry.space_group_name_H-M   'P 1'
#
loop_
_entity.id
_entity.type
_entity.pdbx_description
1 polymer ?
#
loop_
_entity_poly.entity_id
_entity_poly.type
_entity_poly.pdbx_seq_one_letter_code
_entity_poly.pdbx_strand_id
1 'polypeptide(L)'
;MRLKFLLLSFLQISTIGFAQEKSFDLLQNQTETQILYNRVVPISKATQPTTENISATYYRQIFSEISRSDFQQRLPDSKWLKEQGNLGFSQNRVPLSLLIADFENIEKSSFETGKISQNANGNFVLNSNPSEVFEKHEISLMGSLLGRAETDHPVFVLKNDLIFNLSNRNISKIEVFDHQWKQIQTDIPFRIYFGQNGIQNIKYRITFDNDEAVIQSFEIQIRNKKLATGSGIGSNFAPEEIHTIASTIGFQGYDETEAHQGIGEYEIFLDTVDGILDRPVILIDGFDPGDSRNIDAMYHMLDFGGTGENLADLIRAEGYDVILLNFPVYTRPGTSTVVDGGADYIQRNAMILVELINQINAQKEGIRQNVIIGPSMGGLISRYALRYMEMNGMNHDARLYLSFDSPHLGANVPIGVQHLFNYIAYGPVGDESIQVVVDGMLRSPAAREMLIDHFESHLLADSDYEFDGSKLLPDGSPGFRDVFQNELDAIGFPENTRNVAIINGSGDGTSNGTPGMTVIDHTFDLSSTQRAIIQLHFTPNAGQTL
;
A
#
# COMPACT_ATOMS: atom_id res chain seq x y z
N MET A 1 -9.89 -31.49 -20.91
CA MET A 1 -8.46 -31.23 -20.60
C MET A 1 -8.44 -29.89 -19.87
N ARG A 2 -8.29 -29.89 -18.53
CA ARG A 2 -8.41 -28.67 -17.71
C ARG A 2 -7.18 -27.80 -17.94
N LEU A 3 -7.36 -26.70 -18.68
CA LEU A 3 -6.37 -25.63 -18.78
C LEU A 3 -6.35 -24.89 -17.43
N LYS A 4 -5.38 -25.22 -16.57
CA LYS A 4 -5.10 -24.42 -15.39
C LYS A 4 -4.40 -23.15 -15.87
N PHE A 5 -5.11 -22.04 -15.88
CA PHE A 5 -4.51 -20.74 -15.99
C PHE A 5 -3.68 -20.51 -14.72
N LEU A 6 -2.38 -20.58 -14.85
CA LEU A 6 -1.44 -20.09 -13.86
C LEU A 6 -1.40 -18.56 -14.00
N LEU A 7 -2.25 -17.83 -13.27
CA LEU A 7 -1.94 -16.45 -12.92
C LEU A 7 -0.83 -16.53 -11.86
N LEU A 8 0.41 -16.44 -12.30
CA LEU A 8 1.55 -16.25 -11.42
C LEU A 8 1.47 -14.86 -10.80
N SER A 9 0.91 -14.78 -9.61
CA SER A 9 1.11 -13.65 -8.71
C SER A 9 2.56 -13.67 -8.22
N PHE A 10 3.42 -12.89 -8.86
CA PHE A 10 4.77 -12.65 -8.35
C PHE A 10 4.73 -11.59 -7.27
N LEU A 11 4.63 -12.01 -6.02
CA LEU A 11 5.08 -11.20 -4.90
C LEU A 11 6.57 -11.48 -4.66
N GLN A 12 7.45 -10.83 -5.42
CA GLN A 12 8.86 -10.71 -5.04
C GLN A 12 9.09 -9.34 -4.39
N ILE A 13 8.71 -9.21 -3.13
CA ILE A 13 8.89 -7.97 -2.34
C ILE A 13 10.38 -7.72 -2.00
N SER A 14 11.26 -8.70 -2.19
CA SER A 14 12.65 -8.60 -1.72
C SER A 14 13.65 -7.87 -2.62
N THR A 15 13.28 -7.49 -3.86
CA THR A 15 14.25 -6.87 -4.80
C THR A 15 14.04 -5.39 -5.05
N ILE A 16 12.87 -4.82 -4.75
CA ILE A 16 12.53 -3.43 -5.10
C ILE A 16 13.30 -2.41 -4.25
N GLY A 17 13.54 -2.70 -2.97
CA GLY A 17 14.30 -1.81 -2.09
C GLY A 17 15.77 -1.65 -2.51
N PHE A 18 16.39 -2.70 -3.01
CA PHE A 18 17.80 -2.69 -3.42
C PHE A 18 18.07 -1.94 -4.73
N ALA A 19 17.10 -1.91 -5.65
CA ALA A 19 17.28 -1.20 -6.93
C ALA A 19 17.24 0.32 -6.72
N GLN A 20 16.33 0.81 -5.89
CA GLN A 20 16.24 2.24 -5.57
C GLN A 20 17.46 2.72 -4.77
N GLU A 21 17.93 1.96 -3.81
CA GLU A 21 19.14 2.27 -3.06
C GLU A 21 20.35 2.48 -3.99
N LYS A 22 20.56 1.55 -4.92
CA LYS A 22 21.71 1.61 -5.85
C LYS A 22 21.67 2.80 -6.81
N SER A 23 20.50 3.25 -7.22
CA SER A 23 20.38 4.39 -8.14
C SER A 23 20.93 5.71 -7.57
N PHE A 24 21.02 5.81 -6.24
CA PHE A 24 21.57 6.98 -5.53
C PHE A 24 23.02 6.82 -5.07
N ASP A 25 23.68 5.68 -5.31
CA ASP A 25 25.03 5.40 -4.77
C ASP A 25 26.10 6.43 -5.20
N LEU A 26 25.97 7.00 -6.41
CA LEU A 26 26.89 8.03 -6.88
C LEU A 26 26.77 9.35 -6.09
N LEU A 27 25.71 9.54 -5.31
CA LEU A 27 25.51 10.74 -4.50
C LEU A 27 26.16 10.64 -3.11
N GLN A 28 26.69 9.48 -2.71
CA GLN A 28 27.31 9.27 -1.40
C GLN A 28 28.29 10.39 -1.02
N ASN A 29 29.24 10.70 -1.90
CA ASN A 29 30.27 11.70 -1.64
C ASN A 29 29.79 13.15 -1.86
N GLN A 30 28.52 13.34 -2.20
CA GLN A 30 27.89 14.65 -2.41
C GLN A 30 27.04 15.07 -1.22
N THR A 31 26.69 14.11 -0.33
CA THR A 31 25.95 14.37 0.91
C THR A 31 26.91 14.68 2.06
N GLU A 32 26.54 15.63 2.91
CA GLU A 32 27.35 15.99 4.09
C GLU A 32 27.12 15.04 5.25
N THR A 33 25.87 14.56 5.41
CA THR A 33 25.48 13.69 6.55
C THR A 33 25.74 12.22 6.30
N GLN A 34 25.97 11.82 5.05
CA GLN A 34 26.05 10.42 4.58
C GLN A 34 24.72 9.66 4.74
N ILE A 35 23.60 10.36 4.97
CA ILE A 35 22.26 9.81 5.05
C ILE A 35 21.40 10.53 4.01
N LEU A 36 21.02 9.83 2.94
CA LEU A 36 20.16 10.36 1.89
C LEU A 36 18.80 9.68 1.94
N TYR A 37 17.78 10.39 2.40
CA TYR A 37 16.46 9.82 2.68
C TYR A 37 15.73 9.32 1.42
N ASN A 38 16.08 9.83 0.24
CA ASN A 38 15.54 9.37 -1.05
C ASN A 38 15.97 7.95 -1.44
N ARG A 39 16.96 7.34 -0.75
CA ARG A 39 17.37 5.95 -0.99
C ARG A 39 16.28 4.96 -0.59
N VAL A 40 15.33 5.37 0.22
CA VAL A 40 14.17 4.57 0.63
C VAL A 40 12.87 5.20 0.12
N VAL A 41 11.81 4.40 0.06
CA VAL A 41 10.45 4.93 -0.07
C VAL A 41 10.02 5.44 1.31
N PRO A 42 9.90 6.75 1.51
CA PRO A 42 9.61 7.31 2.82
C PRO A 42 8.13 7.10 3.17
N ILE A 43 7.83 6.13 4.03
CA ILE A 43 6.48 5.86 4.55
C ILE A 43 6.21 6.70 5.80
N SER A 44 7.24 6.94 6.63
CA SER A 44 7.13 7.87 7.76
C SER A 44 7.22 9.32 7.29
N LYS A 45 6.86 10.25 8.19
CA LYS A 45 7.00 11.69 7.96
C LYS A 45 8.29 12.24 8.58
N ALA A 46 9.40 11.52 8.48
CA ALA A 46 10.66 11.90 9.14
C ALA A 46 11.20 13.29 8.73
N THR A 47 10.84 13.77 7.54
CA THR A 47 11.18 15.12 7.06
C THR A 47 10.30 16.24 7.63
N GLN A 48 9.23 15.90 8.37
CA GLN A 48 8.33 16.87 8.98
C GLN A 48 8.49 16.83 10.51
N PRO A 49 8.39 17.99 11.21
CA PRO A 49 8.36 17.98 12.64
C PRO A 49 7.21 17.11 13.16
N THR A 50 7.52 16.09 13.95
CA THR A 50 6.51 15.23 14.55
C THR A 50 5.81 15.98 15.68
N THR A 51 4.53 16.26 15.52
CA THR A 51 3.64 16.74 16.60
C THR A 51 2.89 15.58 17.26
N GLU A 52 3.02 14.37 16.73
CA GLU A 52 2.33 13.17 17.18
C GLU A 52 3.14 12.40 18.22
N ASN A 53 2.44 11.64 19.07
CA ASN A 53 3.08 10.71 19.99
C ASN A 53 3.71 9.54 19.20
N ILE A 54 4.89 9.12 19.61
CA ILE A 54 5.68 8.13 18.88
C ILE A 54 5.34 6.75 19.43
N SER A 55 4.63 5.94 18.65
CA SER A 55 4.42 4.53 18.95
C SER A 55 5.70 3.70 18.75
N ALA A 56 5.78 2.53 19.37
CA ALA A 56 6.88 1.60 19.15
C ALA A 56 7.05 1.22 17.68
N THR A 57 5.94 1.03 16.96
CA THR A 57 5.95 0.70 15.53
C THR A 57 6.42 1.89 14.69
N TYR A 58 5.93 3.09 14.98
CA TYR A 58 6.35 4.29 14.26
C TYR A 58 7.84 4.61 14.50
N TYR A 59 8.32 4.42 15.73
CA TYR A 59 9.74 4.55 16.03
C TYR A 59 10.59 3.58 15.19
N ARG A 60 10.22 2.28 15.16
CA ARG A 60 10.93 1.28 14.35
C ARG A 60 10.86 1.57 12.86
N GLN A 61 9.73 2.13 12.38
CA GLN A 61 9.58 2.56 10.99
C GLN A 61 10.59 3.64 10.62
N ILE A 62 10.65 4.73 11.40
CA ILE A 62 11.60 5.82 11.17
C ILE A 62 13.03 5.30 11.27
N PHE A 63 13.32 4.50 12.29
CA PHE A 63 14.64 3.91 12.49
C PHE A 63 15.07 3.07 11.27
N SER A 64 14.18 2.24 10.75
CA SER A 64 14.44 1.42 9.55
C SER A 64 14.70 2.29 8.31
N GLU A 65 13.93 3.35 8.13
CA GLU A 65 14.10 4.27 7.00
C GLU A 65 15.45 5.00 7.08
N ILE A 66 15.83 5.52 8.24
CA ILE A 66 17.13 6.18 8.45
C ILE A 66 18.28 5.18 8.30
N SER A 67 18.16 3.97 8.89
CA SER A 67 19.17 2.91 8.76
C SER A 67 19.47 2.56 7.30
N ARG A 68 18.42 2.38 6.49
CA ARG A 68 18.56 2.04 5.06
C ARG A 68 18.98 3.23 4.19
N SER A 69 18.75 4.45 4.67
CA SER A 69 19.19 5.68 3.99
C SER A 69 20.66 6.01 4.23
N ASP A 70 21.28 5.43 5.26
CA ASP A 70 22.68 5.64 5.63
C ASP A 70 23.61 4.86 4.69
N PHE A 71 24.42 5.58 3.92
CA PHE A 71 25.43 4.99 3.04
C PHE A 71 26.49 4.19 3.81
N GLN A 72 26.74 4.55 5.06
CA GLN A 72 27.78 3.95 5.89
C GLN A 72 27.26 2.78 6.75
N GLN A 73 25.94 2.52 6.73
CA GLN A 73 25.31 1.43 7.50
C GLN A 73 25.68 1.44 9.00
N ARG A 74 25.69 2.64 9.62
CA ARG A 74 26.05 2.82 11.04
C ARG A 74 25.01 2.33 12.03
N LEU A 75 23.76 2.11 11.56
CA LEU A 75 22.66 1.61 12.37
C LEU A 75 22.43 0.12 12.12
N PRO A 76 22.04 -0.66 13.14
CA PRO A 76 21.57 -2.02 12.95
C PRO A 76 20.24 -2.02 12.16
N ASP A 77 19.81 -3.20 11.72
CA ASP A 77 18.51 -3.37 11.09
C ASP A 77 17.36 -3.34 12.12
N SER A 78 16.13 -3.15 11.62
CA SER A 78 14.93 -3.10 12.47
C SER A 78 14.61 -4.43 13.14
N LYS A 79 15.07 -5.57 12.61
CA LYS A 79 14.92 -6.89 13.20
C LYS A 79 15.71 -6.98 14.52
N TRP A 80 16.93 -6.47 14.52
CA TRP A 80 17.76 -6.41 15.74
C TRP A 80 17.07 -5.57 16.83
N LEU A 81 16.46 -4.41 16.48
CA LEU A 81 15.69 -3.61 17.45
C LEU A 81 14.51 -4.40 18.03
N LYS A 82 13.78 -5.14 17.20
CA LYS A 82 12.68 -6.00 17.66
C LYS A 82 13.17 -7.07 18.63
N GLU A 83 14.32 -7.68 18.36
CA GLU A 83 14.97 -8.64 19.26
C GLU A 83 15.32 -8.01 20.61
N GLN A 84 15.82 -6.75 20.64
CA GLN A 84 16.07 -6.03 21.89
C GLN A 84 14.79 -5.77 22.68
N GLY A 85 13.67 -5.46 22.01
CA GLY A 85 12.35 -5.37 22.62
C GLY A 85 11.93 -6.67 23.29
N ASN A 86 12.02 -7.79 22.57
CA ASN A 86 11.68 -9.13 23.06
C ASN A 86 12.55 -9.55 24.26
N LEU A 87 13.85 -9.26 24.22
CA LEU A 87 14.75 -9.48 25.36
C LEU A 87 14.34 -8.67 26.59
N GLY A 88 13.93 -7.41 26.40
CA GLY A 88 13.40 -6.59 27.48
C GLY A 88 12.12 -7.19 28.07
N PHE A 89 11.20 -7.62 27.23
CA PHE A 89 9.95 -8.25 27.65
C PHE A 89 10.19 -9.49 28.51
N SER A 90 11.10 -10.36 28.09
CA SER A 90 11.47 -11.56 28.87
C SER A 90 12.06 -11.23 30.26
N GLN A 91 12.60 -10.02 30.44
CA GLN A 91 13.15 -9.49 31.68
C GLN A 91 12.17 -8.62 32.48
N ASN A 92 10.88 -8.55 32.08
CA ASN A 92 9.88 -7.63 32.62
C ASN A 92 10.33 -6.16 32.59
N ARG A 93 11.00 -5.76 31.50
CA ARG A 93 11.46 -4.38 31.27
C ARG A 93 10.97 -3.88 29.93
N VAL A 94 10.76 -2.57 29.85
CA VAL A 94 10.43 -1.86 28.63
C VAL A 94 11.68 -1.13 28.14
N PRO A 95 12.40 -1.66 27.14
CA PRO A 95 13.57 -0.99 26.60
C PRO A 95 13.16 0.26 25.85
N LEU A 96 13.86 1.35 26.09
CA LEU A 96 13.79 2.59 25.32
C LEU A 96 14.98 2.65 24.36
N SER A 97 14.76 3.21 23.20
CA SER A 97 15.79 3.51 22.23
C SER A 97 15.73 4.98 21.83
N LEU A 98 16.89 5.59 21.62
CA LEU A 98 17.07 6.98 21.22
C LEU A 98 17.77 7.05 19.86
N LEU A 99 17.17 7.71 18.90
CA LEU A 99 17.75 8.01 17.59
C LEU A 99 17.89 9.51 17.42
N ILE A 100 19.11 9.97 17.18
CA ILE A 100 19.43 11.34 16.78
C ILE A 100 20.19 11.25 15.46
N ALA A 101 19.69 11.90 14.43
CA ALA A 101 20.31 11.87 13.12
C ALA A 101 20.09 13.18 12.37
N ASP A 102 21.15 13.63 11.70
CA ASP A 102 21.08 14.65 10.66
C ASP A 102 21.07 13.92 9.30
N PHE A 103 20.14 14.24 8.44
CA PHE A 103 19.99 13.59 7.14
C PHE A 103 19.60 14.58 6.04
N GLU A 104 19.75 14.17 4.81
CA GLU A 104 19.45 14.98 3.65
C GLU A 104 18.34 14.36 2.83
N ASN A 105 17.57 15.21 2.17
CA ASN A 105 16.53 14.85 1.23
C ASN A 105 16.70 15.68 -0.05
N ILE A 106 16.37 15.10 -1.21
CA ILE A 106 16.32 15.80 -2.49
C ILE A 106 14.92 16.39 -2.64
N GLU A 107 14.83 17.71 -2.79
CA GLU A 107 13.56 18.36 -3.08
C GLU A 107 12.99 17.91 -4.42
N LYS A 108 11.67 17.72 -4.49
CA LYS A 108 10.96 17.36 -5.72
C LYS A 108 11.25 18.34 -6.85
N SER A 109 11.32 19.63 -6.55
CA SER A 109 11.67 20.69 -7.49
C SER A 109 13.01 20.48 -8.20
N SER A 110 13.97 19.81 -7.55
CA SER A 110 15.31 19.54 -8.12
C SER A 110 15.24 18.54 -9.28
N PHE A 111 14.31 17.59 -9.25
CA PHE A 111 14.03 16.68 -10.38
C PHE A 111 13.34 17.44 -11.52
N GLU A 112 12.37 18.28 -11.20
CA GLU A 112 11.57 19.02 -12.17
C GLU A 112 12.39 20.08 -12.92
N THR A 113 13.36 20.70 -12.23
CA THR A 113 14.23 21.73 -12.79
C THR A 113 15.52 21.19 -13.42
N GLY A 114 15.71 19.88 -13.40
CA GLY A 114 16.90 19.23 -13.97
C GLY A 114 18.18 19.45 -13.20
N LYS A 115 18.12 19.91 -11.93
CA LYS A 115 19.30 20.02 -11.05
C LYS A 115 19.90 18.66 -10.71
N ILE A 116 19.10 17.61 -10.81
CA ILE A 116 19.48 16.21 -10.72
C ILE A 116 18.88 15.46 -11.91
N SER A 117 19.61 14.50 -12.46
CA SER A 117 19.15 13.67 -13.58
C SER A 117 19.69 12.26 -13.46
N GLN A 118 19.13 11.33 -14.20
CA GLN A 118 19.69 9.98 -14.32
C GLN A 118 20.67 9.92 -15.50
N ASN A 119 21.80 9.26 -15.28
CA ASN A 119 22.74 8.94 -16.34
C ASN A 119 22.25 7.71 -17.14
N ALA A 120 23.01 7.32 -18.19
CA ALA A 120 22.67 6.19 -19.05
C ALA A 120 22.59 4.83 -18.32
N ASN A 121 23.13 4.72 -17.10
CA ASN A 121 23.08 3.53 -16.28
C ASN A 121 21.96 3.58 -15.21
N GLY A 122 21.06 4.58 -15.28
CA GLY A 122 19.98 4.76 -14.32
C GLY A 122 20.38 5.38 -12.98
N ASN A 123 21.65 5.74 -12.79
CA ASN A 123 22.12 6.35 -11.55
C ASN A 123 21.89 7.87 -11.54
N PHE A 124 21.47 8.40 -10.40
CA PHE A 124 21.32 9.84 -10.21
C PHE A 124 22.68 10.55 -10.12
N VAL A 125 22.77 11.69 -10.80
CA VAL A 125 23.94 12.56 -10.83
C VAL A 125 23.50 14.02 -10.65
N LEU A 126 24.32 14.81 -9.96
CA LEU A 126 24.06 16.24 -9.77
C LEU A 126 24.47 17.02 -11.01
N ASN A 127 23.60 17.96 -11.41
CA ASN A 127 23.89 18.97 -12.44
C ASN A 127 24.06 20.37 -11.83
N SER A 128 23.95 20.49 -10.51
CA SER A 128 24.09 21.75 -9.73
C SER A 128 24.88 21.48 -8.45
N ASN A 129 25.17 22.54 -7.68
CA ASN A 129 25.85 22.39 -6.40
C ASN A 129 24.99 21.55 -5.41
N PRO A 130 25.62 20.74 -4.57
CA PRO A 130 24.90 19.94 -3.57
C PRO A 130 23.94 20.78 -2.70
N SER A 131 24.34 21.96 -2.25
CA SER A 131 23.53 22.87 -1.42
C SER A 131 22.28 23.44 -2.11
N GLU A 132 22.15 23.28 -3.44
CA GLU A 132 20.98 23.69 -4.21
C GLU A 132 20.01 22.54 -4.45
N VAL A 133 20.42 21.30 -4.12
CA VAL A 133 19.70 20.05 -4.40
C VAL A 133 19.25 19.38 -3.12
N PHE A 134 20.10 19.39 -2.08
CA PHE A 134 19.83 18.73 -0.83
C PHE A 134 19.28 19.70 0.22
N GLU A 135 18.17 19.29 0.83
CA GLU A 135 17.60 19.92 2.02
C GLU A 135 18.01 19.11 3.25
N LYS A 136 18.49 19.79 4.29
CA LYS A 136 18.92 19.16 5.54
C LYS A 136 17.77 19.06 6.52
N HIS A 137 17.65 17.91 7.16
CA HIS A 137 16.68 17.62 8.21
C HIS A 137 17.39 17.06 9.44
N GLU A 138 16.73 17.26 10.57
CA GLU A 138 17.18 16.75 11.86
C GLU A 138 16.08 15.94 12.51
N ILE A 139 16.45 14.84 13.16
CA ILE A 139 15.53 14.03 13.93
C ILE A 139 16.14 13.70 15.29
N SER A 140 15.34 13.79 16.36
CA SER A 140 15.74 13.45 17.72
C SER A 140 14.56 12.75 18.40
N LEU A 141 14.51 11.43 18.31
CA LEU A 141 13.37 10.62 18.71
C LEU A 141 13.77 9.59 19.76
N MET A 142 13.02 9.53 20.86
CA MET A 142 13.05 8.41 21.78
C MET A 142 11.73 7.62 21.68
N GLY A 143 11.81 6.31 21.60
CA GLY A 143 10.66 5.44 21.53
C GLY A 143 10.81 4.21 22.43
N SER A 144 9.67 3.66 22.84
CA SER A 144 9.62 2.33 23.45
C SER A 144 9.83 1.26 22.36
N LEU A 145 10.62 0.24 22.63
CA LEU A 145 10.74 -0.93 21.74
C LEU A 145 9.61 -1.94 21.93
N LEU A 146 8.78 -1.78 22.97
CA LEU A 146 7.57 -2.55 23.21
C LEU A 146 6.35 -1.63 23.07
N GLY A 147 5.32 -2.08 22.36
CA GLY A 147 4.06 -1.34 22.22
C GLY A 147 3.22 -1.36 23.50
N ARG A 148 3.46 -2.32 24.41
CA ARG A 148 2.63 -2.52 25.59
C ARG A 148 3.41 -2.92 26.82
N ALA A 149 2.78 -2.75 27.98
CA ALA A 149 3.22 -3.29 29.28
C ALA A 149 2.03 -3.90 30.03
N GLU A 150 2.22 -5.07 30.62
CA GLU A 150 1.18 -5.85 31.33
C GLU A 150 1.01 -5.42 32.81
N THR A 151 1.49 -4.25 33.18
CA THR A 151 1.47 -3.72 34.53
C THR A 151 1.23 -2.22 34.52
N ASP A 152 0.63 -1.69 35.61
CA ASP A 152 0.42 -0.26 35.85
C ASP A 152 1.68 0.50 36.27
N HIS A 153 2.80 -0.20 36.51
CA HIS A 153 4.07 0.40 36.88
C HIS A 153 5.26 -0.27 36.15
N PRO A 154 5.28 -0.17 34.80
CA PRO A 154 6.34 -0.77 33.99
C PRO A 154 7.71 -0.23 34.37
N VAL A 155 8.70 -1.09 34.20
CA VAL A 155 10.11 -0.77 34.42
C VAL A 155 10.75 -0.40 33.09
N PHE A 156 11.00 0.87 32.87
CA PHE A 156 11.70 1.37 31.71
C PHE A 156 13.21 1.32 31.88
N VAL A 157 13.95 1.13 30.78
CA VAL A 157 15.40 1.23 30.75
C VAL A 157 15.86 1.78 29.40
N LEU A 158 16.65 2.85 29.42
CA LEU A 158 17.39 3.32 28.25
C LEU A 158 18.79 2.74 28.32
N LYS A 159 19.06 1.72 27.50
CA LYS A 159 20.39 1.11 27.47
C LYS A 159 21.35 1.94 26.63
N ASN A 160 22.63 1.95 27.00
CA ASN A 160 23.65 2.68 26.28
C ASN A 160 23.80 2.22 24.82
N ASP A 161 23.67 0.93 24.57
CA ASP A 161 23.72 0.32 23.23
C ASP A 161 22.47 0.57 22.37
N LEU A 162 21.43 1.18 22.95
CA LEU A 162 20.22 1.63 22.26
C LEU A 162 20.16 3.15 22.03
N ILE A 163 21.29 3.85 22.22
CA ILE A 163 21.43 5.28 21.90
C ILE A 163 22.23 5.41 20.61
N PHE A 164 21.57 5.86 19.57
CA PHE A 164 22.13 6.07 18.24
C PHE A 164 22.20 7.57 17.94
N ASN A 165 23.40 8.12 17.97
CA ASN A 165 23.63 9.53 17.66
C ASN A 165 24.47 9.64 16.39
N LEU A 166 23.83 9.97 15.28
CA LEU A 166 24.42 10.20 13.97
C LEU A 166 24.49 11.70 13.62
N SER A 167 24.33 12.57 14.62
CA SER A 167 24.49 14.02 14.48
C SER A 167 25.81 14.49 15.08
N ASN A 168 26.12 15.77 14.88
CA ASN A 168 27.27 16.41 15.53
C ASN A 168 26.95 17.02 16.90
N ARG A 169 25.74 16.73 17.45
CA ARG A 169 25.28 17.28 18.74
C ARG A 169 25.56 16.29 19.85
N ASN A 170 26.15 16.73 20.95
CA ASN A 170 26.34 15.90 22.13
C ASN A 170 25.15 16.05 23.08
N ILE A 171 24.72 14.94 23.66
CA ILE A 171 23.63 14.90 24.65
C ILE A 171 24.21 15.26 26.02
N SER A 172 23.71 16.32 26.63
CA SER A 172 24.07 16.69 28.00
C SER A 172 23.14 16.07 29.02
N LYS A 173 21.84 15.90 28.68
CA LYS A 173 20.83 15.43 29.63
C LYS A 173 19.64 14.80 28.92
N ILE A 174 19.10 13.72 29.52
CA ILE A 174 17.84 13.09 29.12
C ILE A 174 16.92 13.05 30.33
N GLU A 175 15.69 13.51 30.15
CA GLU A 175 14.67 13.56 31.20
C GLU A 175 13.36 12.98 30.70
N VAL A 176 12.60 12.37 31.61
CA VAL A 176 11.20 11.97 31.39
C VAL A 176 10.29 12.73 32.35
N PHE A 177 9.05 12.98 31.93
CA PHE A 177 8.07 13.65 32.76
C PHE A 177 7.17 12.62 33.46
N ASP A 178 7.29 12.60 34.79
CA ASP A 178 6.43 11.84 35.69
C ASP A 178 6.02 12.78 36.83
N HIS A 179 4.92 13.51 36.67
CA HIS A 179 4.48 14.65 37.48
C HIS A 179 5.48 15.81 37.53
N GLN A 180 6.75 15.55 37.39
CA GLN A 180 7.86 16.50 37.25
C GLN A 180 8.94 15.91 36.35
N TRP A 181 9.81 16.77 35.81
CA TRP A 181 10.96 16.32 35.03
C TRP A 181 11.96 15.56 35.90
N LYS A 182 12.25 14.32 35.54
CA LYS A 182 13.23 13.45 36.19
C LYS A 182 14.32 13.07 35.21
N GLN A 183 15.57 13.34 35.57
CA GLN A 183 16.69 12.88 34.80
C GLN A 183 16.77 11.36 34.85
N ILE A 184 16.92 10.72 33.69
CA ILE A 184 17.20 9.30 33.55
C ILE A 184 18.67 9.09 33.25
N GLN A 185 19.23 7.98 33.73
CA GLN A 185 20.60 7.56 33.46
C GLN A 185 20.56 6.31 32.59
N THR A 186 21.50 6.18 31.67
CA THR A 186 21.64 5.00 30.83
C THR A 186 21.92 3.78 31.68
N ASP A 187 21.38 2.63 31.29
CA ASP A 187 21.48 1.33 31.96
C ASP A 187 20.86 1.27 33.37
N ILE A 188 20.29 2.37 33.89
CA ILE A 188 19.58 2.41 35.15
C ILE A 188 18.08 2.35 34.93
N PRO A 189 17.40 1.26 35.39
CA PRO A 189 15.96 1.15 35.27
C PRO A 189 15.21 2.20 36.10
N PHE A 190 14.09 2.69 35.60
CA PHE A 190 13.18 3.58 36.32
C PHE A 190 11.73 3.14 36.13
N ARG A 191 10.82 3.64 36.94
CA ARG A 191 9.39 3.30 36.91
C ARG A 191 8.55 4.54 36.75
N ILE A 192 7.45 4.38 36.02
CA ILE A 192 6.34 5.35 35.94
C ILE A 192 5.07 4.60 36.34
N TYR A 193 4.24 5.20 37.16
CA TYR A 193 2.96 4.65 37.57
C TYR A 193 1.84 5.22 36.69
N PHE A 194 0.96 4.36 36.20
CA PHE A 194 -0.21 4.70 35.43
C PHE A 194 -1.49 4.29 36.17
N GLY A 195 -2.37 5.24 36.42
CA GLY A 195 -3.60 5.00 37.18
C GLY A 195 -4.71 4.31 36.39
N GLN A 196 -4.53 4.08 35.09
CA GLN A 196 -5.53 3.51 34.20
C GLN A 196 -4.90 2.70 33.05
N ASN A 197 -5.69 1.76 32.52
CA ASN A 197 -5.34 1.04 31.29
C ASN A 197 -5.51 1.95 30.06
N GLY A 198 -5.00 1.50 28.93
CA GLY A 198 -5.07 2.20 27.64
C GLY A 198 -3.75 2.83 27.24
N ILE A 199 -3.80 3.61 26.15
CA ILE A 199 -2.62 4.29 25.62
C ILE A 199 -2.20 5.42 26.55
N GLN A 200 -0.94 5.38 26.97
CA GLN A 200 -0.33 6.37 27.85
C GLN A 200 0.81 7.08 27.12
N ASN A 201 0.86 8.41 27.24
CA ASN A 201 1.86 9.25 26.60
C ASN A 201 2.89 9.70 27.62
N ILE A 202 4.16 9.35 27.38
CA ILE A 202 5.28 9.71 28.23
C ILE A 202 6.08 10.82 27.55
N LYS A 203 6.04 12.02 28.12
CA LYS A 203 6.86 13.14 27.66
C LYS A 203 8.31 12.94 28.06
N TYR A 204 9.21 13.29 27.15
CA TYR A 204 10.65 13.32 27.41
C TYR A 204 11.28 14.59 26.90
N ARG A 205 12.45 14.92 27.42
CA ARG A 205 13.28 16.03 26.99
C ARG A 205 14.72 15.56 26.82
N ILE A 206 15.28 15.86 25.66
CA ILE A 206 16.70 15.68 25.36
C ILE A 206 17.31 17.08 25.32
N THR A 207 18.33 17.33 26.14
CA THR A 207 19.08 18.58 26.16
C THR A 207 20.47 18.32 25.60
N PHE A 208 20.95 19.19 24.73
CA PHE A 208 22.27 19.14 24.12
C PHE A 208 23.26 20.08 24.83
N ASP A 209 24.56 19.96 24.53
CA ASP A 209 25.61 20.77 25.16
C ASP A 209 25.49 22.28 24.86
N ASN A 210 24.77 22.64 23.81
CA ASN A 210 24.47 24.03 23.43
C ASN A 210 23.20 24.58 24.12
N ASP A 211 22.67 23.91 25.11
CA ASP A 211 21.42 24.20 25.83
C ASP A 211 20.13 24.12 24.97
N GLU A 212 20.21 23.71 23.72
CA GLU A 212 19.02 23.35 22.94
C GLU A 212 18.33 22.12 23.55
N ALA A 213 17.00 22.13 23.52
CA ALA A 213 16.22 21.03 24.04
C ALA A 213 15.09 20.62 23.08
N VAL A 214 14.99 19.32 22.85
CA VAL A 214 13.87 18.70 22.13
C VAL A 214 12.93 18.08 23.16
N ILE A 215 11.62 18.46 23.08
CA ILE A 215 10.57 17.90 23.93
C ILE A 215 9.58 17.21 23.03
N GLN A 216 9.38 15.92 23.26
CA GLN A 216 8.41 15.11 22.54
C GLN A 216 7.79 14.07 23.47
N SER A 217 6.98 13.15 22.94
CA SER A 217 6.39 12.06 23.71
C SER A 217 6.41 10.76 22.91
N PHE A 218 6.58 9.67 23.62
CA PHE A 218 6.29 8.34 23.10
C PHE A 218 5.09 7.74 23.82
N GLU A 219 4.47 6.78 23.18
CA GLU A 219 3.31 6.10 23.73
C GLU A 219 3.63 4.66 24.10
N ILE A 220 2.90 4.14 25.09
CA ILE A 220 2.86 2.74 25.45
C ILE A 220 1.44 2.38 25.90
N GLN A 221 0.98 1.21 25.52
CA GLN A 221 -0.30 0.69 25.99
C GLN A 221 -0.11 0.00 27.34
N ILE A 222 -0.86 0.43 28.34
CA ILE A 222 -0.89 -0.19 29.68
C ILE A 222 -2.06 -1.17 29.75
N ARG A 223 -1.74 -2.42 30.12
CA ARG A 223 -2.70 -3.50 30.34
C ARG A 223 -2.46 -4.12 31.69
N ASN A 224 -3.13 -3.62 32.70
CA ASN A 224 -3.09 -4.26 34.00
C ASN A 224 -4.44 -4.96 34.23
N LYS A 225 -4.43 -6.30 34.29
CA LYS A 225 -5.63 -7.10 34.59
C LYS A 225 -6.30 -6.72 35.92
N LYS A 226 -5.58 -6.08 36.83
CA LYS A 226 -6.12 -5.59 38.11
C LYS A 226 -6.87 -4.25 37.99
N LEU A 227 -6.62 -3.48 36.92
CA LEU A 227 -7.30 -2.22 36.66
C LEU A 227 -8.55 -2.39 35.76
N ALA A 228 -8.78 -3.57 35.23
CA ALA A 228 -9.92 -3.89 34.39
C ALA A 228 -11.21 -4.06 35.22
N THR A 229 -11.67 -2.98 35.84
CA THR A 229 -13.00 -2.88 36.47
C THR A 229 -13.83 -1.81 35.80
N GLY A 230 -14.04 -1.94 34.52
CA GLY A 230 -14.99 -1.13 33.75
C GLY A 230 -15.50 -1.98 32.60
N SER A 231 -16.79 -2.25 32.58
CA SER A 231 -17.46 -2.92 31.50
C SER A 231 -17.14 -2.23 30.18
N GLY A 232 -16.19 -2.78 29.45
CA GLY A 232 -16.04 -2.49 28.04
C GLY A 232 -17.37 -2.84 27.38
N ILE A 233 -17.94 -1.91 26.66
CA ILE A 233 -19.01 -2.21 25.70
C ILE A 233 -18.31 -3.13 24.71
N GLY A 234 -18.59 -4.44 24.80
CA GLY A 234 -18.02 -5.42 23.90
C GLY A 234 -18.30 -4.98 22.47
N SER A 235 -17.26 -4.92 21.66
CA SER A 235 -17.43 -4.82 20.22
C SER A 235 -18.38 -5.94 19.79
N ASN A 236 -19.47 -5.60 19.11
CA ASN A 236 -20.46 -6.57 18.61
C ASN A 236 -19.94 -7.39 17.42
N PHE A 237 -18.63 -7.46 17.25
CA PHE A 237 -18.00 -8.31 16.23
C PHE A 237 -17.60 -9.64 16.86
N ALA A 238 -18.16 -10.71 16.36
CA ALA A 238 -17.54 -12.01 16.49
C ALA A 238 -16.27 -11.96 15.61
N PRO A 239 -15.07 -12.15 16.15
CA PRO A 239 -13.87 -12.31 15.33
C PRO A 239 -14.06 -13.54 14.44
N GLU A 240 -13.60 -13.46 13.19
CA GLU A 240 -13.64 -14.56 12.20
C GLU A 240 -15.01 -14.79 11.54
N GLU A 241 -15.83 -13.75 11.34
CA GLU A 241 -17.07 -13.84 10.57
C GLU A 241 -17.00 -12.91 9.35
N ILE A 242 -17.33 -13.45 8.18
CA ILE A 242 -17.48 -12.68 6.95
C ILE A 242 -18.78 -11.88 7.03
N HIS A 243 -18.66 -10.57 6.88
CA HIS A 243 -19.77 -9.63 6.89
C HIS A 243 -20.11 -9.17 5.49
N THR A 244 -21.38 -9.21 5.13
CA THR A 244 -21.86 -8.56 3.90
C THR A 244 -22.09 -7.07 4.14
N ILE A 245 -21.65 -6.24 3.19
CA ILE A 245 -21.83 -4.80 3.22
C ILE A 245 -22.45 -4.31 1.91
N ALA A 246 -23.44 -3.43 2.00
CA ALA A 246 -24.00 -2.75 0.85
C ALA A 246 -23.68 -1.26 0.92
N SER A 247 -23.30 -0.65 -0.19
CA SER A 247 -23.10 0.79 -0.24
C SER A 247 -24.42 1.52 0.01
N THR A 248 -24.37 2.60 0.78
CA THR A 248 -25.54 3.49 0.96
C THR A 248 -25.73 4.43 -0.21
N ILE A 249 -24.67 4.64 -0.99
CA ILE A 249 -24.64 5.51 -2.17
C ILE A 249 -24.65 4.62 -3.41
N GLY A 250 -25.60 4.87 -4.32
CA GLY A 250 -25.66 4.19 -5.60
C GLY A 250 -24.78 4.88 -6.65
N PHE A 251 -24.29 4.10 -7.60
CA PHE A 251 -23.61 4.59 -8.81
C PHE A 251 -24.40 4.14 -10.04
N GLN A 252 -24.62 5.04 -10.99
CA GLN A 252 -25.22 4.73 -12.28
C GLN A 252 -24.12 4.46 -13.30
N GLY A 253 -24.05 3.22 -13.76
CA GLY A 253 -23.11 2.83 -14.80
C GLY A 253 -23.36 3.53 -16.12
N TYR A 254 -22.37 3.61 -16.99
CA TYR A 254 -22.45 4.34 -18.27
C TYR A 254 -23.47 3.76 -19.24
N ASP A 255 -23.79 2.48 -19.10
CA ASP A 255 -24.78 1.75 -19.89
C ASP A 255 -26.06 1.40 -19.08
N GLU A 256 -26.20 1.93 -17.87
CA GLU A 256 -27.36 1.70 -16.99
C GLU A 256 -28.33 2.89 -17.01
N THR A 257 -29.60 2.61 -16.77
CA THR A 257 -30.65 3.63 -16.75
C THR A 257 -30.90 4.27 -15.40
N GLU A 258 -30.41 3.64 -14.33
CA GLU A 258 -30.57 4.10 -12.95
C GLU A 258 -29.36 3.75 -12.10
N ALA A 259 -29.20 4.43 -10.96
CA ALA A 259 -28.12 4.18 -10.03
C ALA A 259 -28.41 2.94 -9.17
N HIS A 260 -27.39 2.11 -8.97
CA HIS A 260 -27.46 0.90 -8.16
C HIS A 260 -26.42 0.91 -7.05
N GLN A 261 -26.78 0.29 -5.94
CA GLN A 261 -25.86 0.03 -4.83
C GLN A 261 -24.98 -1.17 -5.15
N GLY A 262 -23.71 -1.10 -4.71
CA GLY A 262 -22.79 -2.24 -4.73
C GLY A 262 -22.91 -3.07 -3.46
N ILE A 263 -22.55 -4.36 -3.55
CA ILE A 263 -22.47 -5.28 -2.43
C ILE A 263 -21.04 -5.83 -2.35
N GLY A 264 -20.46 -5.77 -1.17
CA GLY A 264 -19.15 -6.31 -0.83
C GLY A 264 -19.23 -7.28 0.35
N GLU A 265 -18.11 -7.92 0.62
CA GLU A 265 -17.88 -8.74 1.81
C GLU A 265 -16.59 -8.27 2.47
N TYR A 266 -16.56 -8.29 3.80
CA TYR A 266 -15.35 -7.97 4.53
C TYR A 266 -15.21 -8.84 5.78
N GLU A 267 -13.97 -8.99 6.23
CA GLU A 267 -13.63 -9.63 7.49
C GLU A 267 -12.61 -8.79 8.25
N ILE A 268 -12.74 -8.76 9.57
CA ILE A 268 -11.84 -8.05 10.48
C ILE A 268 -11.00 -9.08 11.22
N PHE A 269 -9.72 -9.09 10.94
CA PHE A 269 -8.72 -9.86 11.65
C PHE A 269 -8.07 -8.95 12.70
N LEU A 270 -8.58 -8.99 13.91
CA LEU A 270 -8.05 -8.19 15.01
C LEU A 270 -6.59 -8.53 15.29
N ASP A 271 -5.85 -7.57 15.82
CA ASP A 271 -4.48 -7.79 16.22
C ASP A 271 -4.36 -8.89 17.28
N THR A 272 -3.17 -9.48 17.40
CA THR A 272 -2.87 -10.50 18.42
C THR A 272 -2.33 -9.90 19.72
N VAL A 273 -2.31 -8.57 19.79
CA VAL A 273 -1.78 -7.81 20.93
C VAL A 273 -2.89 -7.50 21.92
N ASP A 274 -4.04 -6.99 21.45
CA ASP A 274 -5.16 -6.66 22.34
C ASP A 274 -6.54 -7.11 21.89
N GLY A 275 -6.67 -7.45 20.63
CA GLY A 275 -7.94 -7.91 20.10
C GLY A 275 -9.02 -6.81 20.10
N ILE A 276 -8.60 -5.54 20.01
CA ILE A 276 -9.48 -4.37 19.94
C ILE A 276 -9.25 -3.71 18.57
N LEU A 277 -10.33 -3.41 17.86
CA LEU A 277 -10.25 -2.66 16.61
C LEU A 277 -9.83 -1.22 16.91
N ASP A 278 -8.55 -0.88 16.77
CA ASP A 278 -8.02 0.46 17.08
C ASP A 278 -6.98 0.99 16.08
N ARG A 279 -6.39 0.11 15.25
CA ARG A 279 -5.36 0.45 14.25
C ARG A 279 -5.64 -0.19 12.90
N PRO A 280 -6.68 0.23 12.20
CA PRO A 280 -7.15 -0.43 10.99
C PRO A 280 -6.18 -0.32 9.82
N VAL A 281 -5.92 -1.46 9.19
CA VAL A 281 -5.28 -1.58 7.88
C VAL A 281 -6.27 -2.26 6.94
N ILE A 282 -6.85 -1.51 6.02
CA ILE A 282 -7.87 -1.99 5.09
C ILE A 282 -7.19 -2.32 3.77
N LEU A 283 -7.26 -3.58 3.37
CA LEU A 283 -6.78 -4.10 2.09
C LEU A 283 -7.98 -4.38 1.19
N ILE A 284 -7.96 -3.79 0.01
CA ILE A 284 -9.04 -3.83 -0.97
C ILE A 284 -8.68 -4.82 -2.08
N ASP A 285 -9.58 -5.72 -2.46
CA ASP A 285 -9.35 -6.62 -3.57
C ASP A 285 -9.21 -5.87 -4.91
N GLY A 286 -8.56 -6.52 -5.87
CA GLY A 286 -8.35 -6.03 -7.23
C GLY A 286 -9.38 -6.55 -8.21
N PHE A 287 -9.01 -6.58 -9.50
CA PHE A 287 -9.82 -7.17 -10.55
C PHE A 287 -9.88 -8.69 -10.39
N ASP A 288 -11.07 -9.22 -10.14
CA ASP A 288 -11.30 -10.66 -9.88
C ASP A 288 -12.64 -11.17 -10.48
N PRO A 289 -12.74 -11.27 -11.79
CA PRO A 289 -13.94 -11.79 -12.44
C PRO A 289 -14.31 -13.19 -11.93
N GLY A 290 -15.57 -13.35 -11.52
CA GLY A 290 -16.12 -14.61 -11.04
C GLY A 290 -15.77 -14.92 -9.59
N ASP A 291 -15.29 -13.95 -8.80
CA ASP A 291 -14.98 -14.09 -7.37
C ASP A 291 -14.10 -15.35 -7.08
N SER A 292 -12.98 -15.41 -7.81
CA SER A 292 -12.04 -16.53 -7.69
C SER A 292 -11.17 -16.44 -6.42
N ARG A 293 -11.09 -15.25 -5.81
CA ARG A 293 -10.37 -14.93 -4.59
C ARG A 293 -11.35 -14.49 -3.51
N ASN A 294 -11.82 -15.38 -2.72
CA ASN A 294 -12.54 -15.02 -1.51
C ASN A 294 -11.59 -14.45 -0.44
N ILE A 295 -12.13 -13.98 0.67
CA ILE A 295 -11.36 -13.36 1.78
C ILE A 295 -10.25 -14.28 2.29
N ASP A 296 -10.49 -15.59 2.42
CA ASP A 296 -9.47 -16.56 2.85
C ASP A 296 -8.31 -16.64 1.84
N ALA A 297 -8.62 -16.68 0.55
CA ALA A 297 -7.60 -16.63 -0.50
C ALA A 297 -6.83 -15.31 -0.50
N MET A 298 -7.50 -14.17 -0.26
CA MET A 298 -6.83 -12.86 -0.11
C MET A 298 -5.86 -12.85 1.08
N TYR A 299 -6.26 -13.45 2.21
CA TYR A 299 -5.38 -13.56 3.37
C TYR A 299 -4.13 -14.38 3.05
N HIS A 300 -4.31 -15.54 2.40
CA HIS A 300 -3.19 -16.40 1.98
C HIS A 300 -2.32 -15.81 0.87
N MET A 301 -2.81 -14.87 0.07
CA MET A 301 -1.96 -14.14 -0.89
C MET A 301 -0.89 -13.27 -0.21
N LEU A 302 -1.03 -13.00 1.08
CA LEU A 302 -0.05 -12.28 1.88
C LEU A 302 1.08 -13.20 2.41
N ASP A 303 1.06 -14.49 2.08
CA ASP A 303 2.14 -15.43 2.38
C ASP A 303 3.40 -15.07 1.58
N PHE A 304 4.57 -15.10 2.21
CA PHE A 304 5.85 -14.78 1.57
C PHE A 304 6.99 -15.66 2.09
N GLY A 305 8.13 -15.59 1.41
CA GLY A 305 9.37 -16.22 1.86
C GLY A 305 9.43 -17.75 1.75
N GLY A 306 8.35 -18.43 1.36
CA GLY A 306 8.30 -19.90 1.25
C GLY A 306 8.45 -20.66 2.57
N THR A 307 8.32 -19.98 3.72
CA THR A 307 8.53 -20.49 5.08
C THR A 307 7.25 -20.52 5.90
N GLY A 308 6.09 -20.19 5.29
CA GLY A 308 4.81 -20.07 5.99
C GLY A 308 4.66 -18.75 6.76
N GLU A 309 5.45 -17.74 6.44
CA GLU A 309 5.29 -16.39 6.97
C GLU A 309 4.19 -15.66 6.18
N ASN A 310 3.31 -14.97 6.90
CA ASN A 310 2.22 -14.19 6.32
C ASN A 310 2.34 -12.72 6.77
N LEU A 311 2.19 -11.78 5.83
CA LEU A 311 2.32 -10.34 6.12
C LEU A 311 1.21 -9.85 7.06
N ALA A 312 -0.02 -10.34 6.92
CA ALA A 312 -1.11 -9.96 7.82
C ALA A 312 -0.81 -10.40 9.25
N ASP A 313 -0.30 -11.64 9.46
CA ASP A 313 0.09 -12.11 10.78
C ASP A 313 1.20 -11.25 11.40
N LEU A 314 2.18 -10.82 10.60
CA LEU A 314 3.25 -9.96 11.09
C LEU A 314 2.72 -8.60 11.56
N ILE A 315 1.86 -7.95 10.78
CA ILE A 315 1.32 -6.63 11.15
C ILE A 315 0.31 -6.74 12.30
N ARG A 316 -0.46 -7.83 12.40
CA ARG A 316 -1.32 -8.14 13.54
C ARG A 316 -0.50 -8.35 14.82
N ALA A 317 0.65 -9.00 14.73
CA ALA A 317 1.59 -9.13 15.85
C ALA A 317 2.23 -7.80 16.28
N GLU A 318 2.19 -6.78 15.43
CA GLU A 318 2.62 -5.40 15.72
C GLU A 318 1.48 -4.52 16.26
N GLY A 319 0.27 -5.07 16.42
CA GLY A 319 -0.91 -4.39 16.98
C GLY A 319 -1.72 -3.61 15.94
N TYR A 320 -1.75 -4.06 14.71
CA TYR A 320 -2.66 -3.54 13.68
C TYR A 320 -3.78 -4.54 13.41
N ASP A 321 -4.97 -4.03 13.13
CA ASP A 321 -6.11 -4.82 12.72
C ASP A 321 -6.16 -4.87 11.20
N VAL A 322 -6.21 -6.06 10.63
CA VAL A 322 -6.29 -6.25 9.19
C VAL A 322 -7.74 -6.42 8.79
N ILE A 323 -8.20 -5.62 7.83
CA ILE A 323 -9.55 -5.70 7.27
C ILE A 323 -9.40 -5.99 5.78
N LEU A 324 -9.99 -7.09 5.33
CA LEU A 324 -10.01 -7.45 3.92
C LEU A 324 -11.38 -7.15 3.34
N LEU A 325 -11.42 -6.41 2.23
CA LEU A 325 -12.64 -6.09 1.47
C LEU A 325 -12.61 -6.83 0.14
N ASN A 326 -13.57 -7.73 -0.04
CA ASN A 326 -13.83 -8.48 -1.25
C ASN A 326 -15.09 -7.97 -1.98
N PHE A 327 -15.16 -8.20 -3.29
CA PHE A 327 -16.29 -7.85 -4.15
C PHE A 327 -16.88 -9.13 -4.78
N PRO A 328 -17.82 -9.82 -4.08
CA PRO A 328 -18.32 -11.11 -4.52
C PRO A 328 -19.24 -11.01 -5.74
N VAL A 329 -19.55 -12.17 -6.32
CA VAL A 329 -20.68 -12.29 -7.25
C VAL A 329 -21.98 -12.29 -6.46
N TYR A 330 -22.90 -11.39 -6.79
CA TYR A 330 -24.17 -11.26 -6.09
C TYR A 330 -25.37 -11.06 -7.04
N THR A 331 -26.57 -11.36 -6.56
CA THR A 331 -27.79 -10.98 -7.26
C THR A 331 -28.26 -9.61 -6.77
N ARG A 332 -28.46 -8.68 -7.68
CA ARG A 332 -28.92 -7.31 -7.38
C ARG A 332 -30.25 -7.37 -6.63
N PRO A 333 -30.39 -6.75 -5.45
CA PRO A 333 -31.62 -6.80 -4.66
C PRO A 333 -32.87 -6.38 -5.45
N GLY A 334 -33.91 -7.18 -5.34
CA GLY A 334 -35.18 -6.91 -6.01
C GLY A 334 -35.21 -7.22 -7.51
N THR A 335 -34.16 -7.79 -8.08
CA THR A 335 -34.05 -8.18 -9.49
C THR A 335 -33.53 -9.61 -9.63
N SER A 336 -33.43 -10.10 -10.87
CA SER A 336 -32.72 -11.36 -11.21
C SER A 336 -31.34 -11.12 -11.81
N THR A 337 -30.86 -9.87 -11.84
CA THR A 337 -29.58 -9.50 -12.44
C THR A 337 -28.44 -9.98 -11.55
N VAL A 338 -27.57 -10.82 -12.08
CA VAL A 338 -26.32 -11.22 -11.44
C VAL A 338 -25.26 -10.17 -11.76
N VAL A 339 -24.59 -9.69 -10.73
CA VAL A 339 -23.48 -8.74 -10.80
C VAL A 339 -22.23 -9.44 -10.34
N ASP A 340 -21.18 -9.34 -11.13
CA ASP A 340 -19.85 -9.77 -10.77
C ASP A 340 -19.12 -8.58 -10.13
N GLY A 341 -19.09 -8.54 -8.79
CA GLY A 341 -18.53 -7.41 -8.04
C GLY A 341 -17.05 -7.19 -8.34
N GLY A 342 -16.28 -8.27 -8.51
CA GLY A 342 -14.85 -8.21 -8.82
C GLY A 342 -14.53 -7.65 -10.22
N ALA A 343 -15.55 -7.47 -11.07
CA ALA A 343 -15.43 -6.92 -12.42
C ALA A 343 -16.40 -5.76 -12.69
N ASP A 344 -17.11 -5.29 -11.67
CA ASP A 344 -18.10 -4.20 -11.76
C ASP A 344 -17.41 -2.82 -11.83
N TYR A 345 -18.20 -1.76 -12.04
CA TYR A 345 -17.75 -0.37 -12.10
C TYR A 345 -16.85 0.00 -10.89
N ILE A 346 -15.71 0.59 -11.16
CA ILE A 346 -14.75 1.01 -10.14
C ILE A 346 -15.40 1.98 -9.14
N GLN A 347 -16.25 2.89 -9.63
CA GLN A 347 -16.96 3.85 -8.80
C GLN A 347 -17.99 3.17 -7.88
N ARG A 348 -18.69 2.13 -8.36
CA ARG A 348 -19.66 1.40 -7.53
C ARG A 348 -18.95 0.66 -6.41
N ASN A 349 -17.83 0.03 -6.69
CA ASN A 349 -16.98 -0.61 -5.68
C ASN A 349 -16.35 0.43 -4.72
N ALA A 350 -16.03 1.63 -5.21
CA ALA A 350 -15.58 2.72 -4.36
C ALA A 350 -16.65 3.15 -3.33
N MET A 351 -17.93 3.12 -3.68
CA MET A 351 -19.01 3.43 -2.72
C MET A 351 -19.15 2.36 -1.65
N ILE A 352 -18.81 1.10 -1.94
CA ILE A 352 -18.72 0.04 -0.92
C ILE A 352 -17.61 0.36 0.07
N LEU A 353 -16.43 0.76 -0.42
CA LEU A 353 -15.31 1.15 0.44
C LEU A 353 -15.63 2.39 1.27
N VAL A 354 -16.35 3.38 0.73
CA VAL A 354 -16.84 4.54 1.50
C VAL A 354 -17.69 4.08 2.68
N GLU A 355 -18.63 3.16 2.45
CA GLU A 355 -19.46 2.61 3.51
C GLU A 355 -18.64 1.85 4.55
N LEU A 356 -17.70 1.01 4.12
CA LEU A 356 -16.82 0.28 5.02
C LEU A 356 -15.99 1.23 5.89
N ILE A 357 -15.38 2.26 5.32
CA ILE A 357 -14.61 3.27 6.07
C ILE A 357 -15.50 3.96 7.11
N ASN A 358 -16.72 4.32 6.76
CA ASN A 358 -17.67 4.93 7.70
C ASN A 358 -17.99 3.99 8.87
N GLN A 359 -18.21 2.70 8.59
CA GLN A 359 -18.49 1.70 9.63
C GLN A 359 -17.27 1.47 10.52
N ILE A 360 -16.07 1.32 9.96
CA ILE A 360 -14.83 1.16 10.73
C ILE A 360 -14.57 2.40 11.60
N ASN A 361 -14.74 3.62 11.06
CA ASN A 361 -14.57 4.85 11.83
C ASN A 361 -15.57 5.00 12.98
N ALA A 362 -16.78 4.46 12.84
CA ALA A 362 -17.79 4.48 13.89
C ALA A 362 -17.53 3.44 15.00
N GLN A 363 -16.75 2.41 14.72
CA GLN A 363 -16.58 1.23 15.59
C GLN A 363 -15.22 1.16 16.24
N LYS A 364 -14.16 1.67 15.56
CA LYS A 364 -12.81 1.63 16.11
C LYS A 364 -12.68 2.43 17.39
N GLU A 365 -11.91 1.92 18.32
CA GLU A 365 -11.59 2.61 19.56
C GLU A 365 -10.35 3.50 19.38
N GLY A 366 -10.30 4.61 20.11
CA GLY A 366 -9.15 5.53 20.10
C GLY A 366 -9.12 6.47 18.89
N ILE A 367 -7.94 7.02 18.61
CA ILE A 367 -7.74 8.12 17.65
C ILE A 367 -6.82 7.74 16.47
N ARG A 368 -6.48 6.47 16.34
CA ARG A 368 -5.57 6.04 15.30
C ARG A 368 -6.25 6.06 13.94
N GLN A 369 -5.52 6.60 12.97
CA GLN A 369 -6.02 6.75 11.62
C GLN A 369 -5.86 5.46 10.82
N ASN A 370 -6.74 5.25 9.86
CA ASN A 370 -6.75 4.12 8.95
C ASN A 370 -5.51 4.11 8.03
N VAL A 371 -5.13 2.93 7.60
CA VAL A 371 -4.22 2.70 6.47
C VAL A 371 -5.03 2.00 5.37
N ILE A 372 -5.01 2.55 4.16
CA ILE A 372 -5.73 2.01 3.01
C ILE A 372 -4.72 1.46 2.02
N ILE A 373 -4.84 0.19 1.66
CA ILE A 373 -3.94 -0.48 0.71
C ILE A 373 -4.78 -1.03 -0.43
N GLY A 374 -4.53 -0.52 -1.63
CA GLY A 374 -5.21 -0.95 -2.85
C GLY A 374 -4.22 -1.51 -3.86
N PRO A 375 -4.12 -2.84 -4.02
CA PRO A 375 -3.40 -3.44 -5.14
C PRO A 375 -4.23 -3.40 -6.40
N SER A 376 -3.59 -3.25 -7.57
CA SER A 376 -4.22 -3.32 -8.88
C SER A 376 -5.46 -2.39 -8.98
N MET A 377 -6.62 -2.89 -9.40
CA MET A 377 -7.89 -2.16 -9.42
C MET A 377 -8.28 -1.62 -8.03
N GLY A 378 -7.93 -2.32 -6.95
CA GLY A 378 -8.17 -1.86 -5.57
C GLY A 378 -7.57 -0.49 -5.27
N GLY A 379 -6.45 -0.12 -5.94
CA GLY A 379 -5.90 1.22 -5.82
C GLY A 379 -6.74 2.28 -6.50
N LEU A 380 -7.36 2.00 -7.64
CA LEU A 380 -8.31 2.91 -8.28
C LEU A 380 -9.56 3.10 -7.43
N ILE A 381 -10.11 2.00 -6.90
CA ILE A 381 -11.24 2.01 -5.97
C ILE A 381 -10.91 2.88 -4.74
N SER A 382 -9.73 2.68 -4.16
CA SER A 382 -9.27 3.45 -3.00
C SER A 382 -9.08 4.93 -3.31
N ARG A 383 -8.44 5.26 -4.44
CA ARG A 383 -8.28 6.65 -4.91
C ARG A 383 -9.63 7.34 -5.03
N TYR A 384 -10.57 6.69 -5.73
CA TYR A 384 -11.90 7.24 -5.96
C TYR A 384 -12.67 7.42 -4.64
N ALA A 385 -12.71 6.40 -3.79
CA ALA A 385 -13.43 6.42 -2.52
C ALA A 385 -12.94 7.52 -1.59
N LEU A 386 -11.62 7.61 -1.36
CA LEU A 386 -11.04 8.61 -0.47
C LEU A 386 -11.27 10.02 -1.00
N ARG A 387 -11.05 10.23 -2.31
CA ARG A 387 -11.28 11.54 -2.91
C ARG A 387 -12.77 11.92 -2.93
N TYR A 388 -13.66 10.97 -3.20
CA TYR A 388 -15.09 11.18 -3.08
C TYR A 388 -15.50 11.64 -1.67
N MET A 389 -14.97 10.99 -0.62
CA MET A 389 -15.23 11.37 0.76
C MET A 389 -14.76 12.80 1.05
N GLU A 390 -13.55 13.18 0.63
CA GLU A 390 -13.03 14.54 0.79
C GLU A 390 -13.91 15.59 0.10
N MET A 391 -14.29 15.36 -1.16
CA MET A 391 -15.12 16.27 -1.94
C MET A 391 -16.53 16.45 -1.37
N ASN A 392 -17.03 15.45 -0.65
CA ASN A 392 -18.35 15.48 -0.02
C ASN A 392 -18.29 15.82 1.48
N GLY A 393 -17.15 16.28 2.00
CA GLY A 393 -16.98 16.68 3.40
C GLY A 393 -17.08 15.52 4.39
N MET A 394 -16.86 14.29 3.94
CA MET A 394 -16.80 13.09 4.77
C MET A 394 -15.37 12.91 5.30
N ASN A 395 -15.24 12.43 6.54
CA ASN A 395 -13.94 12.14 7.12
C ASN A 395 -13.57 10.66 6.91
N HIS A 396 -12.64 10.36 6.01
CA HIS A 396 -12.12 8.99 5.85
C HIS A 396 -11.13 8.58 6.95
N ASP A 397 -10.60 9.53 7.70
CA ASP A 397 -9.62 9.31 8.77
C ASP A 397 -8.44 8.40 8.37
N ALA A 398 -7.97 8.54 7.13
CA ALA A 398 -6.84 7.78 6.61
C ALA A 398 -5.55 8.61 6.65
N ARG A 399 -4.50 8.07 7.28
CA ARG A 399 -3.15 8.67 7.30
C ARG A 399 -2.28 8.25 6.13
N LEU A 400 -2.58 7.11 5.53
CA LEU A 400 -1.81 6.54 4.43
C LEU A 400 -2.75 5.87 3.43
N TYR A 401 -2.59 6.22 2.17
CA TYR A 401 -3.10 5.49 1.02
C TYR A 401 -1.91 4.90 0.26
N LEU A 402 -1.82 3.58 0.22
CA LEU A 402 -0.81 2.84 -0.51
C LEU A 402 -1.44 2.22 -1.77
N SER A 403 -1.08 2.74 -2.92
CA SER A 403 -1.42 2.18 -4.22
C SER A 403 -0.33 1.20 -4.65
N PHE A 404 -0.69 -0.08 -4.82
CA PHE A 404 0.26 -1.12 -5.18
C PHE A 404 -0.03 -1.61 -6.60
N ASP A 405 0.87 -1.27 -7.54
CA ASP A 405 0.81 -1.65 -8.96
C ASP A 405 -0.56 -1.38 -9.61
N SER A 406 -1.09 -0.17 -9.39
CA SER A 406 -2.44 0.21 -9.83
C SER A 406 -2.43 1.00 -11.12
N PRO A 407 -3.34 0.72 -12.06
CA PRO A 407 -3.33 1.32 -13.39
C PRO A 407 -4.01 2.70 -13.42
N HIS A 408 -3.47 3.72 -12.72
CA HIS A 408 -4.05 5.07 -12.65
C HIS A 408 -4.15 5.81 -13.98
N LEU A 409 -3.35 5.40 -14.95
CA LEU A 409 -3.40 5.89 -16.35
C LEU A 409 -3.91 4.82 -17.32
N GLY A 410 -4.50 3.76 -16.78
CA GLY A 410 -5.03 2.63 -17.51
C GLY A 410 -4.10 1.42 -17.54
N ALA A 411 -4.68 0.28 -17.87
CA ALA A 411 -4.00 -1.01 -17.99
C ALA A 411 -3.77 -1.37 -19.46
N ASN A 412 -2.67 -2.08 -19.74
CA ASN A 412 -2.38 -2.57 -21.08
C ASN A 412 -2.46 -4.10 -21.11
N VAL A 413 -3.47 -4.62 -21.77
CA VAL A 413 -3.56 -6.03 -22.17
C VAL A 413 -3.34 -6.10 -23.68
N PRO A 414 -2.37 -6.88 -24.17
CA PRO A 414 -2.06 -6.88 -25.61
C PRO A 414 -3.30 -7.10 -26.47
N ILE A 415 -3.55 -6.20 -27.41
CA ILE A 415 -4.78 -6.20 -28.24
C ILE A 415 -4.94 -7.51 -29.01
N GLY A 416 -3.84 -8.08 -29.48
CA GLY A 416 -3.85 -9.38 -30.19
C GLY A 416 -4.35 -10.53 -29.30
N VAL A 417 -4.10 -10.49 -27.99
CA VAL A 417 -4.63 -11.48 -27.03
C VAL A 417 -6.13 -11.28 -26.84
N GLN A 418 -6.59 -10.05 -26.70
CA GLN A 418 -8.01 -9.75 -26.60
C GLN A 418 -8.78 -10.21 -27.85
N HIS A 419 -8.26 -9.94 -29.05
CA HIS A 419 -8.84 -10.40 -30.31
C HIS A 419 -8.82 -11.92 -30.45
N LEU A 420 -7.76 -12.59 -30.01
CA LEU A 420 -7.69 -14.05 -30.05
C LEU A 420 -8.83 -14.67 -29.24
N PHE A 421 -9.04 -14.21 -28.01
CA PHE A 421 -10.13 -14.70 -27.17
C PHE A 421 -11.50 -14.38 -27.80
N ASN A 422 -11.69 -13.15 -28.26
CA ASN A 422 -12.95 -12.75 -28.90
C ASN A 422 -13.22 -13.55 -30.18
N TYR A 423 -12.21 -13.83 -31.02
CA TYR A 423 -12.35 -14.62 -32.23
C TYR A 423 -12.71 -16.10 -31.93
N ILE A 424 -12.12 -16.70 -30.91
CA ILE A 424 -12.45 -18.07 -30.49
C ILE A 424 -13.90 -18.11 -29.95
N ALA A 425 -14.31 -17.10 -29.22
CA ALA A 425 -15.63 -16.98 -28.61
C ALA A 425 -16.74 -16.77 -29.66
N TYR A 426 -16.58 -15.80 -30.55
CA TYR A 426 -17.64 -15.28 -31.43
C TYR A 426 -17.39 -15.51 -32.92
N GLY A 427 -16.19 -15.96 -33.29
CA GLY A 427 -15.86 -16.30 -34.66
C GLY A 427 -16.41 -17.67 -35.08
N PRO A 428 -15.93 -18.23 -36.20
CA PRO A 428 -16.44 -19.49 -36.74
C PRO A 428 -16.31 -20.73 -35.81
N VAL A 429 -15.46 -20.64 -34.77
CA VAL A 429 -15.31 -21.72 -33.76
C VAL A 429 -16.49 -21.70 -32.80
N GLY A 430 -16.88 -20.52 -32.29
CA GLY A 430 -18.03 -20.31 -31.42
C GLY A 430 -17.95 -21.08 -30.11
N ASP A 431 -16.82 -20.99 -29.40
CA ASP A 431 -16.59 -21.71 -28.13
C ASP A 431 -17.30 -21.02 -26.96
N GLU A 432 -18.39 -21.63 -26.48
CA GLU A 432 -19.21 -21.09 -25.37
C GLU A 432 -18.41 -20.92 -24.07
N SER A 433 -17.40 -21.74 -23.81
CA SER A 433 -16.59 -21.60 -22.60
C SER A 433 -15.69 -20.36 -22.62
N ILE A 434 -15.27 -19.96 -23.81
CA ILE A 434 -14.49 -18.72 -24.02
C ILE A 434 -15.41 -17.49 -24.10
N GLN A 435 -16.68 -17.63 -24.53
CA GLN A 435 -17.67 -16.54 -24.45
C GLN A 435 -17.83 -16.07 -23.01
N VAL A 436 -17.93 -16.97 -22.04
CA VAL A 436 -18.00 -16.61 -20.61
C VAL A 436 -16.79 -15.78 -20.19
N VAL A 437 -15.59 -16.13 -20.68
CA VAL A 437 -14.36 -15.36 -20.38
C VAL A 437 -14.40 -13.97 -21.04
N VAL A 438 -14.81 -13.89 -22.30
CA VAL A 438 -14.87 -12.59 -23.00
C VAL A 438 -15.91 -11.68 -22.35
N ASP A 439 -17.13 -12.19 -22.10
CA ASP A 439 -18.23 -11.39 -21.57
C ASP A 439 -18.02 -11.01 -20.10
N GLY A 440 -17.54 -11.95 -19.27
CA GLY A 440 -17.33 -11.73 -17.84
C GLY A 440 -16.04 -10.99 -17.49
N MET A 441 -15.02 -11.04 -18.36
CA MET A 441 -13.73 -10.41 -18.13
C MET A 441 -13.50 -9.20 -19.03
N LEU A 442 -13.37 -9.43 -20.35
CA LEU A 442 -13.01 -8.34 -21.28
C LEU A 442 -14.12 -7.31 -21.46
N ARG A 443 -15.38 -7.74 -21.50
CA ARG A 443 -16.55 -6.85 -21.61
C ARG A 443 -17.09 -6.37 -20.28
N SER A 444 -16.43 -6.71 -19.18
CA SER A 444 -16.85 -6.21 -17.87
C SER A 444 -16.71 -4.69 -17.75
N PRO A 445 -17.52 -4.04 -16.93
CA PRO A 445 -17.42 -2.60 -16.71
C PRO A 445 -15.99 -2.17 -16.32
N ALA A 446 -15.37 -2.86 -15.35
CA ALA A 446 -14.03 -2.54 -14.89
C ALA A 446 -12.96 -2.68 -16.00
N ALA A 447 -13.03 -3.72 -16.83
CA ALA A 447 -12.08 -3.87 -17.93
C ALA A 447 -12.24 -2.76 -18.98
N ARG A 448 -13.49 -2.39 -19.30
CA ARG A 448 -13.79 -1.28 -20.20
C ARG A 448 -13.32 0.06 -19.65
N GLU A 449 -13.34 0.26 -18.33
CA GLU A 449 -12.82 1.46 -17.66
C GLU A 449 -11.29 1.48 -17.63
N MET A 450 -10.65 0.34 -17.44
CA MET A 450 -9.20 0.29 -17.23
C MET A 450 -8.38 0.15 -18.50
N LEU A 451 -8.85 -0.61 -19.51
CA LEU A 451 -8.01 -0.94 -20.68
C LEU A 451 -7.83 0.27 -21.60
N ILE A 452 -6.55 0.68 -21.80
CA ILE A 452 -6.19 1.79 -22.70
C ILE A 452 -6.37 1.44 -24.16
N ASP A 453 -6.38 0.16 -24.48
CA ASP A 453 -6.63 -0.41 -25.80
C ASP A 453 -7.59 -1.58 -25.64
N HIS A 454 -8.75 -1.50 -26.27
CA HIS A 454 -9.83 -2.45 -26.06
C HIS A 454 -10.36 -2.98 -27.39
N PHE A 455 -10.52 -4.30 -27.49
CA PHE A 455 -10.91 -4.95 -28.75
C PHE A 455 -12.21 -4.43 -29.35
N GLU A 456 -13.17 -3.97 -28.54
CA GLU A 456 -14.44 -3.44 -29.04
C GLU A 456 -14.28 -2.19 -29.91
N SER A 457 -13.27 -1.36 -29.66
CA SER A 457 -12.97 -0.19 -30.49
C SER A 457 -12.37 -0.56 -31.85
N HIS A 458 -11.84 -1.78 -31.98
CA HIS A 458 -11.16 -2.27 -33.19
C HIS A 458 -12.01 -3.22 -34.04
N LEU A 459 -13.25 -3.50 -33.63
CA LEU A 459 -14.14 -4.34 -34.43
C LEU A 459 -14.58 -3.62 -35.68
N LEU A 460 -14.76 -4.39 -36.77
CA LEU A 460 -15.39 -3.95 -37.98
C LEU A 460 -16.87 -3.62 -37.70
N ALA A 461 -17.41 -2.60 -38.32
CA ALA A 461 -18.81 -2.25 -38.14
C ALA A 461 -19.71 -3.45 -38.45
N ASP A 462 -20.68 -3.69 -37.57
CA ASP A 462 -21.65 -4.81 -37.67
C ASP A 462 -21.02 -6.22 -37.53
N SER A 463 -19.82 -6.33 -37.00
CA SER A 463 -19.17 -7.63 -36.70
C SER A 463 -18.83 -7.78 -35.23
N ASP A 464 -19.11 -8.96 -34.67
CA ASP A 464 -18.78 -9.29 -33.27
C ASP A 464 -17.35 -9.81 -33.10
N TYR A 465 -16.63 -10.13 -34.18
CA TYR A 465 -15.32 -10.77 -34.11
C TYR A 465 -14.32 -10.32 -35.19
N GLU A 466 -14.74 -9.65 -36.24
CA GLU A 466 -13.84 -9.23 -37.33
C GLU A 466 -13.12 -7.94 -36.96
N PHE A 467 -11.80 -7.96 -37.09
CA PHE A 467 -10.95 -6.81 -36.80
C PHE A 467 -10.93 -5.82 -37.97
N ASP A 468 -11.08 -4.52 -37.68
CA ASP A 468 -10.90 -3.44 -38.63
C ASP A 468 -9.41 -3.09 -38.76
N GLY A 469 -8.76 -3.63 -39.79
CA GLY A 469 -7.34 -3.39 -40.07
C GLY A 469 -6.95 -1.93 -40.37
N SER A 470 -7.91 -1.00 -40.44
CA SER A 470 -7.65 0.44 -40.57
C SER A 470 -7.40 1.12 -39.20
N LYS A 471 -7.82 0.50 -38.11
CA LYS A 471 -7.67 1.02 -36.73
C LYS A 471 -6.38 0.50 -36.11
N LEU A 472 -5.32 1.25 -36.30
CA LEU A 472 -3.95 0.84 -35.92
C LEU A 472 -3.44 1.50 -34.64
N LEU A 473 -4.15 2.45 -34.07
CA LEU A 473 -3.76 3.15 -32.85
C LEU A 473 -4.56 2.62 -31.66
N PRO A 474 -3.97 2.58 -30.47
CA PRO A 474 -4.68 2.23 -29.26
C PRO A 474 -5.92 3.09 -29.07
N ASP A 475 -7.05 2.45 -28.75
CA ASP A 475 -8.33 3.09 -28.49
C ASP A 475 -9.09 2.28 -27.43
N GLY A 476 -9.56 2.94 -26.39
CA GLY A 476 -10.25 2.30 -25.27
C GLY A 476 -11.70 1.92 -25.62
N SER A 477 -12.37 1.20 -24.72
CA SER A 477 -13.76 0.82 -24.92
C SER A 477 -14.65 2.06 -25.09
N PRO A 478 -15.47 2.12 -26.18
CA PRO A 478 -16.31 3.27 -26.47
C PRO A 478 -17.30 3.58 -25.35
N GLY A 479 -17.30 4.83 -24.89
CA GLY A 479 -18.20 5.30 -23.84
C GLY A 479 -17.83 4.93 -22.40
N PHE A 480 -16.71 4.21 -22.19
CA PHE A 480 -16.21 3.80 -20.87
C PHE A 480 -14.85 4.43 -20.56
N ARG A 481 -13.81 4.06 -21.29
CA ARG A 481 -12.43 4.39 -20.94
C ARG A 481 -12.19 5.90 -20.77
N ASP A 482 -12.55 6.68 -21.76
CA ASP A 482 -12.30 8.13 -21.73
C ASP A 482 -13.15 8.83 -20.69
N VAL A 483 -14.40 8.39 -20.52
CA VAL A 483 -15.31 8.95 -19.50
C VAL A 483 -14.73 8.72 -18.11
N PHE A 484 -14.31 7.49 -17.81
CA PHE A 484 -13.70 7.14 -16.53
C PHE A 484 -12.38 7.88 -16.28
N GLN A 485 -11.48 7.91 -17.28
CA GLN A 485 -10.19 8.60 -17.11
C GLN A 485 -10.36 10.11 -16.89
N ASN A 486 -11.26 10.74 -17.66
CA ASN A 486 -11.54 12.17 -17.47
C ASN A 486 -12.12 12.46 -16.08
N GLU A 487 -13.01 11.60 -15.57
CA GLU A 487 -13.54 11.71 -14.22
C GLU A 487 -12.41 11.55 -13.18
N LEU A 488 -11.59 10.52 -13.34
CA LEU A 488 -10.48 10.22 -12.43
C LEU A 488 -9.43 11.36 -12.39
N ASP A 489 -9.18 11.99 -13.53
CA ASP A 489 -8.27 13.14 -13.65
C ASP A 489 -8.90 14.40 -13.04
N ALA A 490 -10.19 14.60 -13.21
CA ALA A 490 -10.91 15.74 -12.64
C ALA A 490 -10.99 15.68 -11.10
N ILE A 491 -11.21 14.51 -10.52
CA ILE A 491 -11.25 14.37 -9.06
C ILE A 491 -9.85 14.41 -8.43
N GLY A 492 -8.81 13.99 -9.15
CA GLY A 492 -7.44 13.97 -8.67
C GLY A 492 -7.11 12.82 -7.71
N PHE A 493 -6.12 13.02 -6.85
CA PHE A 493 -5.75 12.11 -5.77
C PHE A 493 -6.25 12.65 -4.42
N PRO A 494 -6.40 11.78 -3.39
CA PRO A 494 -6.71 12.25 -2.04
C PRO A 494 -5.71 13.29 -1.54
N GLU A 495 -6.20 14.34 -0.88
CA GLU A 495 -5.39 15.48 -0.41
C GLU A 495 -5.12 15.42 1.09
N ASN A 496 -6.03 14.80 1.86
CA ASN A 496 -5.97 14.73 3.32
C ASN A 496 -5.29 13.47 3.85
N THR A 497 -4.62 12.72 2.99
CA THR A 497 -3.84 11.53 3.33
C THR A 497 -2.49 11.57 2.64
N ARG A 498 -1.54 10.80 3.15
CA ARG A 498 -0.29 10.56 2.44
C ARG A 498 -0.52 9.53 1.34
N ASN A 499 -0.21 9.89 0.10
CA ASN A 499 -0.26 8.97 -1.03
C ASN A 499 1.12 8.37 -1.28
N VAL A 500 1.19 7.05 -1.35
CA VAL A 500 2.39 6.29 -1.73
C VAL A 500 2.01 5.32 -2.83
N ALA A 501 2.80 5.28 -3.91
CA ALA A 501 2.65 4.30 -4.97
C ALA A 501 3.87 3.38 -5.02
N ILE A 502 3.62 2.09 -5.12
CA ILE A 502 4.61 1.06 -5.41
C ILE A 502 4.21 0.43 -6.73
N ILE A 503 5.14 0.37 -7.67
CA ILE A 503 4.92 -0.22 -8.98
C ILE A 503 5.86 -1.40 -9.21
N ASN A 504 5.34 -2.43 -9.84
CA ASN A 504 6.11 -3.61 -10.22
C ASN A 504 6.65 -3.42 -11.64
N GLY A 505 7.86 -2.93 -11.75
CA GLY A 505 8.52 -2.65 -13.03
C GLY A 505 10.03 -2.77 -12.92
N SER A 506 10.71 -2.67 -14.06
CA SER A 506 12.16 -2.62 -14.09
C SER A 506 12.67 -1.34 -13.41
N GLY A 507 13.42 -1.48 -12.32
CA GLY A 507 13.97 -0.35 -11.57
C GLY A 507 15.01 0.47 -12.34
N ASP A 508 15.56 -0.08 -13.41
CA ASP A 508 16.53 0.56 -14.31
C ASP A 508 15.92 0.97 -15.67
N GLY A 509 14.60 0.77 -15.85
CA GLY A 509 13.90 1.07 -17.09
C GLY A 509 14.17 0.08 -18.23
N THR A 510 14.83 -1.06 -17.95
CA THR A 510 15.07 -2.09 -18.96
C THR A 510 13.75 -2.70 -19.41
N SER A 511 13.48 -2.68 -20.71
CA SER A 511 12.31 -3.32 -21.29
C SER A 511 12.49 -4.84 -21.38
N ASN A 512 11.42 -5.60 -21.12
CA ASN A 512 11.39 -7.06 -21.26
C ASN A 512 11.43 -7.52 -22.72
N GLY A 513 11.30 -6.60 -23.67
CA GLY A 513 11.34 -6.88 -25.11
C GLY A 513 11.51 -5.61 -25.93
N THR A 514 11.59 -5.77 -27.23
CA THR A 514 11.66 -4.67 -28.19
C THR A 514 10.35 -4.60 -28.98
N PRO A 515 9.93 -3.41 -29.44
CA PRO A 515 8.75 -3.28 -30.29
C PRO A 515 8.79 -4.25 -31.48
N GLY A 516 7.71 -4.97 -31.71
CA GLY A 516 7.58 -5.97 -32.77
C GLY A 516 8.25 -7.32 -32.50
N MET A 517 8.92 -7.52 -31.34
CA MET A 517 9.54 -8.80 -31.00
C MET A 517 8.49 -9.91 -30.90
N THR A 518 8.72 -11.03 -31.56
CA THR A 518 7.86 -12.21 -31.46
C THR A 518 7.96 -12.83 -30.07
N VAL A 519 6.83 -12.98 -29.40
CA VAL A 519 6.71 -13.61 -28.07
C VAL A 519 6.28 -15.07 -28.20
N ILE A 520 5.31 -15.33 -29.06
CA ILE A 520 4.79 -16.66 -29.36
C ILE A 520 4.71 -16.79 -30.89
N ASP A 521 5.22 -17.89 -31.41
CA ASP A 521 5.00 -18.36 -32.77
C ASP A 521 4.80 -19.87 -32.69
N HIS A 522 3.54 -20.28 -32.76
CA HIS A 522 3.18 -21.68 -32.56
C HIS A 522 2.08 -22.14 -33.50
N THR A 523 2.25 -23.34 -34.05
CA THR A 523 1.26 -23.99 -34.89
C THR A 523 0.66 -25.19 -34.16
N PHE A 524 -0.66 -25.20 -34.02
CA PHE A 524 -1.43 -26.30 -33.47
C PHE A 524 -2.08 -27.11 -34.60
N ASP A 525 -1.84 -28.41 -34.64
CA ASP A 525 -2.61 -29.31 -35.49
C ASP A 525 -3.93 -29.64 -34.81
N LEU A 526 -5.03 -29.09 -35.33
CA LEU A 526 -6.39 -29.32 -34.81
C LEU A 526 -6.96 -30.64 -35.34
N SER A 527 -6.59 -31.02 -36.53
CA SER A 527 -6.91 -32.29 -37.20
C SER A 527 -5.87 -32.60 -38.26
N SER A 528 -6.05 -33.72 -38.98
CA SER A 528 -5.16 -34.06 -40.12
C SER A 528 -5.21 -33.05 -41.27
N THR A 529 -6.20 -32.18 -41.30
CA THR A 529 -6.44 -31.19 -42.37
C THR A 529 -6.57 -29.74 -41.91
N GLN A 530 -6.60 -29.50 -40.59
CA GLN A 530 -6.77 -28.17 -40.04
C GLN A 530 -5.63 -27.82 -39.08
N ARG A 531 -5.13 -26.62 -39.22
CA ARG A 531 -4.11 -26.03 -38.35
C ARG A 531 -4.54 -24.67 -37.86
N ALA A 532 -4.22 -24.35 -36.60
CA ALA A 532 -4.27 -22.98 -36.08
C ALA A 532 -2.83 -22.49 -35.88
N ILE A 533 -2.54 -21.31 -36.39
CA ILE A 533 -1.25 -20.63 -36.21
C ILE A 533 -1.52 -19.44 -35.28
N ILE A 534 -0.80 -19.38 -34.17
CA ILE A 534 -0.85 -18.27 -33.23
C ILE A 534 0.51 -17.57 -33.23
N GLN A 535 0.50 -16.30 -33.59
CA GLN A 535 1.67 -15.43 -33.52
C GLN A 535 1.30 -14.22 -32.65
N LEU A 536 2.05 -14.04 -31.55
CA LEU A 536 1.91 -12.88 -30.67
C LEU A 536 3.23 -12.11 -30.66
N HIS A 537 3.12 -10.81 -30.79
CA HIS A 537 4.24 -9.90 -30.85
C HIS A 537 4.10 -8.79 -29.82
N PHE A 538 5.22 -8.21 -29.36
CA PHE A 538 5.16 -6.91 -28.71
C PHE A 538 4.58 -5.87 -29.68
N THR A 539 3.82 -4.91 -29.17
CA THR A 539 3.29 -3.80 -29.98
C THR A 539 4.42 -3.15 -30.77
N PRO A 540 4.29 -3.01 -32.09
CA PRO A 540 5.31 -2.35 -32.89
C PRO A 540 5.37 -0.85 -32.59
N ASN A 541 6.48 -0.19 -32.95
CA ASN A 541 6.55 1.26 -32.91
C ASN A 541 5.46 1.89 -33.78
N ALA A 542 4.99 3.07 -33.38
CA ALA A 542 3.99 3.81 -34.17
C ALA A 542 4.41 3.96 -35.64
N GLY A 543 3.50 3.60 -36.54
CA GLY A 543 3.73 3.63 -37.99
C GLY A 543 4.49 2.41 -38.56
N GLN A 544 4.76 1.39 -37.74
CA GLN A 544 5.31 0.11 -38.19
C GLN A 544 4.22 -0.97 -38.15
N THR A 545 4.28 -1.92 -39.08
CA THR A 545 3.45 -3.13 -39.09
C THR A 545 4.32 -4.35 -38.83
N LEU A 546 3.71 -5.42 -38.32
CA LEU A 546 4.33 -6.73 -38.12
C LEU A 546 4.29 -7.55 -39.37
#